data_115372ed50985203f4e54e2435c4b171
#
_entry.id   115372ed50985203f4e54e2435c4b171
#
_cell.length_a   1.000
_cell.length_b   1.000
_cell.length_c   1.000
_cell.angle_alpha   90.00
_cell.angle_beta   90.00
_cell.angle_gamma   90.00
#
_symmetry.space_group_name_H-M   'P 1'
#
loop_
_entity.id
_entity.type
_entity.pdbx_description
1 polymer ?
#
loop_
_entity_poly.entity_id
_entity_poly.type
_entity_poly.pdbx_seq_one_letter_code
_entity_poly.pdbx_strand_id
1 'polypeptide(L)'
;SLEVVTAAHPEYACCTFRGHVMAVDAADGSVIWDSYAIPDPPASVGTTSVGTDMLGPSGAPVWTSPTVDVAKNLLIFGTGENYSSPADTNSDAVIAVALDTGERLWSRQTFPGDAWNVACMMADNPNCPEEDGPDYDQASSPLLVDIGEGKTVVVAGQKDGRVFALDWETGQNKLWEVKLGRGSIQGGVHFGMAADGTTVYVPINDMNDTRNGEWLDPELARPGVSAVNAVT
;
A
#
# COMPACT_ATOMS: atom_id res chain seq x y z
N SER A 1 -16.85 -2.49 -5.07
CA SER A 1 -16.74 -3.44 -3.94
C SER A 1 -17.78 -3.11 -2.86
N LEU A 2 -17.98 -3.99 -1.91
CA LEU A 2 -18.91 -3.76 -0.77
C LEU A 2 -18.42 -2.58 0.09
N GLU A 3 -17.12 -2.43 0.25
CA GLU A 3 -16.47 -1.32 0.94
C GLU A 3 -16.89 0.03 0.34
N VAL A 4 -16.77 0.20 -0.98
CA VAL A 4 -17.15 1.45 -1.65
C VAL A 4 -18.63 1.80 -1.37
N VAL A 5 -19.53 0.81 -1.39
CA VAL A 5 -20.95 1.03 -1.06
C VAL A 5 -21.11 1.46 0.40
N THR A 6 -20.44 0.79 1.33
CA THR A 6 -20.55 1.10 2.76
C THR A 6 -20.01 2.48 3.08
N ALA A 7 -18.83 2.84 2.56
CA ALA A 7 -18.24 4.16 2.78
C ALA A 7 -19.08 5.30 2.16
N ALA A 8 -19.62 5.09 0.96
CA ALA A 8 -20.43 6.10 0.27
C ALA A 8 -21.75 6.43 0.98
N HIS A 9 -22.27 5.53 1.82
CA HIS A 9 -23.58 5.61 2.44
C HIS A 9 -23.47 5.88 3.96
N PRO A 10 -23.71 7.10 4.43
CA PRO A 10 -23.51 7.49 5.83
C PRO A 10 -24.44 6.77 6.82
N GLU A 11 -25.49 6.11 6.36
CA GLU A 11 -26.39 5.28 7.16
C GLU A 11 -25.76 3.93 7.57
N TYR A 12 -24.60 3.56 7.02
CA TYR A 12 -23.88 2.35 7.40
C TYR A 12 -22.68 2.66 8.27
N ALA A 13 -22.47 1.83 9.30
CA ALA A 13 -21.23 1.86 10.08
C ALA A 13 -20.02 1.53 9.17
N CYS A 14 -18.98 2.33 9.23
CA CYS A 14 -17.79 2.17 8.40
C CYS A 14 -16.51 2.30 9.24
N CYS A 15 -15.47 1.53 9.02
CA CYS A 15 -15.37 0.43 8.08
C CYS A 15 -14.80 -0.80 8.77
N THR A 16 -15.08 -2.00 8.25
CA THR A 16 -14.61 -3.26 8.87
C THR A 16 -13.61 -4.02 8.01
N PHE A 17 -13.30 -3.49 6.83
CA PHE A 17 -12.43 -4.13 5.85
C PHE A 17 -10.97 -4.06 6.29
N ARG A 18 -10.25 -5.17 6.11
CA ARG A 18 -8.81 -5.25 6.34
C ARG A 18 -8.15 -5.99 5.18
N GLY A 19 -7.05 -5.44 4.66
CA GLY A 19 -6.20 -6.16 3.71
C GLY A 19 -5.60 -7.40 4.35
N HIS A 20 -5.51 -8.49 3.58
CA HIS A 20 -4.85 -9.72 4.02
C HIS A 20 -4.25 -10.49 2.84
N VAL A 21 -3.34 -11.37 3.14
CA VAL A 21 -2.82 -12.40 2.25
C VAL A 21 -3.06 -13.76 2.87
N MET A 22 -3.38 -14.75 2.05
CA MET A 22 -3.60 -16.11 2.52
C MET A 22 -2.89 -17.13 1.63
N ALA A 23 -2.46 -18.23 2.23
CA ALA A 23 -2.04 -19.41 1.49
C ALA A 23 -3.19 -20.43 1.47
N VAL A 24 -3.44 -20.97 0.29
CA VAL A 24 -4.43 -22.02 0.09
C VAL A 24 -3.80 -23.25 -0.54
N ASP A 25 -4.25 -24.43 -0.17
CA ASP A 25 -3.83 -25.67 -0.81
C ASP A 25 -4.40 -25.71 -2.24
N ALA A 26 -3.52 -25.88 -3.22
CA ALA A 26 -3.90 -25.90 -4.63
C ALA A 26 -4.72 -27.14 -5.02
N ALA A 27 -4.70 -28.19 -4.21
CA ALA A 27 -5.43 -29.44 -4.49
C ALA A 27 -6.91 -29.34 -4.11
N ASP A 28 -7.24 -28.67 -3.01
CA ASP A 28 -8.60 -28.63 -2.49
C ASP A 28 -9.11 -27.25 -2.07
N GLY A 29 -8.26 -26.22 -2.12
CA GLY A 29 -8.61 -24.83 -1.76
C GLY A 29 -8.72 -24.58 -0.25
N SER A 30 -8.28 -25.52 0.60
CA SER A 30 -8.26 -25.30 2.04
C SER A 30 -7.28 -24.21 2.42
N VAL A 31 -7.65 -23.37 3.39
CA VAL A 31 -6.77 -22.31 3.90
C VAL A 31 -5.69 -22.92 4.77
N ILE A 32 -4.43 -22.70 4.42
CA ILE A 32 -3.25 -23.12 5.18
C ILE A 32 -2.96 -22.08 6.27
N TRP A 33 -2.92 -20.80 5.91
CA TRP A 33 -2.81 -19.67 6.82
C TRP A 33 -3.43 -18.41 6.22
N ASP A 34 -3.77 -17.46 7.09
CA ASP A 34 -4.32 -16.14 6.73
C ASP A 34 -3.62 -15.07 7.59
N SER A 35 -3.05 -14.05 6.93
CA SER A 35 -2.25 -12.99 7.57
C SER A 35 -2.83 -11.62 7.21
N TYR A 36 -3.34 -10.92 8.21
CA TYR A 36 -3.93 -9.59 8.05
C TYR A 36 -2.87 -8.49 8.09
N ALA A 37 -3.01 -7.48 7.22
CA ALA A 37 -2.18 -6.28 7.24
C ALA A 37 -2.37 -5.50 8.55
N ILE A 38 -3.61 -5.29 8.98
CA ILE A 38 -3.95 -4.78 10.32
C ILE A 38 -4.31 -5.98 11.19
N PRO A 39 -3.50 -6.34 12.22
CA PRO A 39 -3.69 -7.58 12.96
C PRO A 39 -5.03 -7.67 13.68
N ASP A 40 -5.42 -6.60 14.36
CA ASP A 40 -6.64 -6.55 15.16
C ASP A 40 -7.85 -6.13 14.30
N PRO A 41 -9.04 -6.72 14.53
CA PRO A 41 -10.25 -6.27 13.87
C PRO A 41 -10.61 -4.84 14.30
N PRO A 42 -11.20 -4.02 13.39
CA PRO A 42 -11.64 -2.68 13.72
C PRO A 42 -12.61 -2.67 14.90
N ALA A 43 -12.42 -1.72 15.81
CA ALA A 43 -13.28 -1.52 16.97
C ALA A 43 -14.01 -0.17 16.87
N SER A 44 -15.06 0.03 17.66
CA SER A 44 -15.74 1.32 17.71
C SER A 44 -14.79 2.39 18.27
N VAL A 45 -14.58 3.45 17.47
CA VAL A 45 -13.75 4.62 17.83
C VAL A 45 -14.59 5.87 18.05
N GLY A 46 -15.90 5.77 17.85
CA GLY A 46 -16.84 6.88 18.04
C GLY A 46 -18.12 6.70 17.27
N THR A 47 -18.82 7.82 17.10
CA THR A 47 -20.11 7.86 16.38
C THR A 47 -20.07 9.05 15.42
N THR A 48 -20.54 8.82 14.19
CA THR A 48 -20.64 9.87 13.17
C THR A 48 -21.68 10.93 13.54
N SER A 49 -21.68 12.04 12.82
CA SER A 49 -22.71 13.12 12.97
C SER A 49 -24.14 12.67 12.67
N VAL A 50 -24.31 11.52 11.98
CA VAL A 50 -25.63 10.95 11.69
C VAL A 50 -26.00 9.78 12.62
N GLY A 51 -25.16 9.48 13.61
CA GLY A 51 -25.45 8.48 14.66
C GLY A 51 -25.03 7.06 14.33
N THR A 52 -24.24 6.81 13.29
CA THR A 52 -23.68 5.50 12.97
C THR A 52 -22.33 5.28 13.64
N ASP A 53 -21.97 4.02 13.93
CA ASP A 53 -20.66 3.71 14.50
C ASP A 53 -19.52 3.99 13.52
N MET A 54 -18.47 4.63 14.05
CA MET A 54 -17.15 4.74 13.40
C MET A 54 -16.30 3.57 13.87
N LEU A 55 -15.82 2.75 12.93
CA LEU A 55 -15.03 1.55 13.21
C LEU A 55 -13.62 1.72 12.65
N GLY A 56 -12.60 1.51 13.47
CA GLY A 56 -11.21 1.68 13.07
C GLY A 56 -10.18 1.04 14.01
N PRO A 57 -8.91 0.99 13.55
CA PRO A 57 -8.47 1.21 12.17
C PRO A 57 -8.93 0.10 11.21
N SER A 58 -9.16 0.46 9.96
CA SER A 58 -9.53 -0.48 8.88
C SER A 58 -8.75 -0.15 7.60
N GLY A 59 -8.89 -0.95 6.56
CA GLY A 59 -8.21 -0.73 5.28
C GLY A 59 -6.89 -1.48 5.17
N ALA A 60 -5.82 -0.80 4.79
CA ALA A 60 -4.54 -1.38 4.41
C ALA A 60 -4.71 -2.50 3.35
N PRO A 61 -5.44 -2.25 2.24
CA PRO A 61 -5.74 -3.27 1.24
C PRO A 61 -4.47 -3.82 0.60
N VAL A 62 -4.50 -5.11 0.26
CA VAL A 62 -3.45 -5.74 -0.57
C VAL A 62 -4.05 -5.97 -1.95
N TRP A 63 -3.69 -5.12 -2.91
CA TRP A 63 -4.26 -5.16 -4.26
C TRP A 63 -3.22 -5.33 -5.36
N THR A 64 -1.94 -5.38 -4.99
CA THR A 64 -0.84 -5.76 -5.89
C THR A 64 -0.41 -7.20 -5.64
N SER A 65 0.24 -7.83 -6.62
CA SER A 65 0.71 -9.21 -6.47
C SER A 65 1.83 -9.31 -5.43
N PRO A 66 1.74 -10.22 -4.47
CA PRO A 66 2.85 -10.52 -3.58
C PRO A 66 4.06 -11.08 -4.33
N THR A 67 5.25 -10.84 -3.79
CA THR A 67 6.50 -11.43 -4.28
C THR A 67 6.95 -12.54 -3.35
N VAL A 68 7.31 -13.69 -3.92
CA VAL A 68 7.68 -14.90 -3.18
C VAL A 68 9.15 -15.25 -3.42
N ASP A 69 9.89 -15.51 -2.36
CA ASP A 69 11.21 -16.15 -2.38
C ASP A 69 11.19 -17.41 -1.52
N VAL A 70 11.11 -18.57 -2.18
CA VAL A 70 11.03 -19.87 -1.50
C VAL A 70 12.33 -20.17 -0.71
N ALA A 71 13.48 -19.78 -1.24
CA ALA A 71 14.76 -20.05 -0.60
C ALA A 71 14.95 -19.27 0.70
N LYS A 72 14.36 -18.08 0.78
CA LYS A 72 14.36 -17.23 1.98
C LYS A 72 13.15 -17.46 2.90
N ASN A 73 12.24 -18.36 2.53
CA ASN A 73 10.95 -18.54 3.21
C ASN A 73 10.18 -17.22 3.37
N LEU A 74 10.05 -16.45 2.28
CA LEU A 74 9.64 -15.06 2.32
C LEU A 74 8.50 -14.80 1.34
N LEU A 75 7.48 -14.07 1.80
CA LEU A 75 6.46 -13.43 0.99
C LEU A 75 6.41 -11.94 1.36
N ILE A 76 6.47 -11.06 0.37
CA ILE A 76 6.44 -9.59 0.55
C ILE A 76 5.29 -9.01 -0.26
N PHE A 77 4.58 -8.05 0.32
CA PHE A 77 3.49 -7.33 -0.34
C PHE A 77 3.44 -5.87 0.10
N GLY A 78 2.80 -5.04 -0.72
CA GLY A 78 2.47 -3.67 -0.39
C GLY A 78 1.05 -3.53 0.12
N THR A 79 0.79 -2.51 0.94
CA THR A 79 -0.54 -2.14 1.41
C THR A 79 -0.93 -0.76 0.92
N GLY A 80 -2.22 -0.51 0.81
CA GLY A 80 -2.79 0.80 0.60
C GLY A 80 -3.11 1.51 1.92
N GLU A 81 -3.89 2.56 1.80
CA GLU A 81 -4.31 3.47 2.85
C GLU A 81 -5.18 2.80 3.92
N ASN A 82 -5.35 3.46 5.06
CA ASN A 82 -6.45 3.14 5.97
C ASN A 82 -7.79 3.62 5.37
N TYR A 83 -8.90 2.90 5.64
CA TYR A 83 -10.24 3.30 5.20
C TYR A 83 -11.00 4.10 6.27
N SER A 84 -10.52 4.08 7.50
CA SER A 84 -11.11 4.80 8.62
C SER A 84 -10.06 5.24 9.63
N SER A 85 -10.36 6.31 10.36
CA SER A 85 -9.55 6.78 11.48
C SER A 85 -9.54 5.78 12.64
N PRO A 86 -8.46 5.75 13.45
CA PRO A 86 -7.22 6.46 13.21
C PRO A 86 -6.36 5.77 12.16
N ALA A 87 -5.57 6.54 11.41
CA ALA A 87 -4.54 5.96 10.55
C ALA A 87 -3.53 5.18 11.41
N ASP A 88 -3.20 3.96 10.99
CA ASP A 88 -2.28 3.10 11.73
C ASP A 88 -0.92 2.96 11.01
N THR A 89 -0.04 2.11 11.51
CA THR A 89 1.30 1.92 10.97
C THR A 89 1.39 0.82 9.90
N ASN A 90 0.28 0.23 9.51
CA ASN A 90 0.22 -0.87 8.54
C ASN A 90 -0.33 -0.44 7.17
N SER A 91 -0.87 0.78 7.06
CA SER A 91 -1.23 1.40 5.78
C SER A 91 0.02 1.91 5.07
N ASP A 92 -0.04 1.99 3.74
CA ASP A 92 1.03 2.51 2.89
C ASP A 92 2.39 1.92 3.24
N ALA A 93 2.41 0.62 3.47
CA ALA A 93 3.53 -0.11 4.01
C ALA A 93 3.97 -1.23 3.07
N VAL A 94 5.23 -1.61 3.19
CA VAL A 94 5.75 -2.89 2.70
C VAL A 94 5.80 -3.85 3.88
N ILE A 95 5.18 -5.01 3.73
CA ILE A 95 5.08 -6.02 4.77
C ILE A 95 5.69 -7.33 4.29
N ALA A 96 6.47 -7.98 5.15
CA ALA A 96 7.01 -9.31 4.93
C ALA A 96 6.45 -10.31 5.93
N VAL A 97 6.11 -11.49 5.42
CA VAL A 97 5.66 -12.63 6.22
C VAL A 97 6.44 -13.88 5.86
N ALA A 98 6.54 -14.83 6.80
CA ALA A 98 7.08 -16.15 6.52
C ALA A 98 6.15 -16.91 5.56
N LEU A 99 6.71 -17.43 4.49
CA LEU A 99 5.94 -18.07 3.41
C LEU A 99 5.19 -19.32 3.87
N ASP A 100 5.75 -20.06 4.82
CA ASP A 100 5.19 -21.32 5.32
C ASP A 100 4.11 -21.14 6.40
N THR A 101 4.14 -20.03 7.14
CA THR A 101 3.26 -19.82 8.31
C THR A 101 2.38 -18.58 8.23
N GLY A 102 2.70 -17.61 7.36
CA GLY A 102 2.05 -16.30 7.34
C GLY A 102 2.43 -15.39 8.51
N GLU A 103 3.38 -15.82 9.37
CA GLU A 103 3.85 -15.01 10.50
C GLU A 103 4.54 -13.75 10.00
N ARG A 104 4.17 -12.59 10.57
CA ARG A 104 4.77 -11.30 10.19
C ARG A 104 6.23 -11.24 10.65
N LEU A 105 7.13 -11.02 9.70
CA LEU A 105 8.55 -10.84 9.95
C LEU A 105 8.87 -9.37 10.22
N TRP A 106 8.35 -8.47 9.38
CA TRP A 106 8.48 -7.02 9.55
C TRP A 106 7.41 -6.25 8.78
N SER A 107 7.24 -5.00 9.13
CA SER A 107 6.43 -4.01 8.42
C SER A 107 7.19 -2.70 8.35
N ARG A 108 7.17 -2.05 7.19
CA ARG A 108 7.75 -0.73 6.95
C ARG A 108 6.74 0.19 6.33
N GLN A 109 6.17 1.08 7.12
CA GLN A 109 5.34 2.17 6.61
C GLN A 109 6.21 3.19 5.88
N THR A 110 5.80 3.62 4.70
CA THR A 110 6.51 4.57 3.85
C THR A 110 5.83 5.93 3.78
N PHE A 111 4.52 5.96 4.03
CA PHE A 111 3.72 7.19 4.13
C PHE A 111 2.77 7.11 5.33
N PRO A 112 3.08 7.80 6.44
CA PRO A 112 2.23 7.78 7.63
C PRO A 112 1.06 8.76 7.53
N GLY A 113 -0.04 8.42 8.24
CA GLY A 113 -1.19 9.31 8.40
C GLY A 113 -2.11 9.35 7.17
N ASP A 114 -2.06 8.34 6.31
CA ASP A 114 -2.96 8.21 5.18
C ASP A 114 -4.17 7.36 5.57
N ALA A 115 -5.30 8.02 5.74
CA ALA A 115 -6.59 7.37 5.82
C ALA A 115 -7.55 8.07 4.86
N TRP A 116 -8.13 7.29 3.97
CA TRP A 116 -9.03 7.75 2.93
C TRP A 116 -10.01 6.66 2.50
N ASN A 117 -11.16 7.06 2.04
CA ASN A 117 -12.12 6.22 1.33
C ASN A 117 -12.97 7.07 0.39
N VAL A 118 -13.84 6.42 -0.41
CA VAL A 118 -14.66 7.10 -1.41
C VAL A 118 -15.61 8.17 -0.83
N ALA A 119 -15.95 8.11 0.46
CA ALA A 119 -16.75 9.15 1.11
C ALA A 119 -16.09 10.52 1.08
N CYS A 120 -14.74 10.57 1.04
CA CYS A 120 -13.99 11.82 0.96
C CYS A 120 -14.18 12.56 -0.40
N MET A 121 -14.71 11.87 -1.40
CA MET A 121 -15.12 12.50 -2.67
C MET A 121 -16.52 13.10 -2.62
N MET A 122 -17.23 12.96 -1.51
CA MET A 122 -18.62 13.40 -1.33
C MET A 122 -18.65 14.53 -0.32
N ALA A 123 -19.38 15.60 -0.63
CA ALA A 123 -19.53 16.71 0.29
C ALA A 123 -20.19 16.26 1.61
N ASP A 124 -19.57 16.61 2.72
CA ASP A 124 -20.09 16.41 4.08
C ASP A 124 -20.44 14.95 4.43
N ASN A 125 -19.81 13.95 3.78
CA ASN A 125 -20.04 12.55 4.14
C ASN A 125 -19.23 12.19 5.39
N PRO A 126 -19.89 11.85 6.53
CA PRO A 126 -19.24 11.62 7.80
C PRO A 126 -18.44 10.30 7.88
N ASN A 127 -18.48 9.46 6.84
CA ASN A 127 -17.64 8.26 6.73
C ASN A 127 -16.25 8.57 6.16
N CYS A 128 -15.99 9.81 5.68
CA CYS A 128 -14.63 10.22 5.35
C CYS A 128 -13.81 10.28 6.64
N PRO A 129 -12.65 9.61 6.73
CA PRO A 129 -11.78 9.70 7.89
C PRO A 129 -11.26 11.13 8.10
N GLU A 130 -10.91 11.43 9.35
CA GLU A 130 -10.50 12.78 9.79
C GLU A 130 -9.19 13.23 9.10
N GLU A 131 -8.34 12.27 8.74
CA GLU A 131 -7.07 12.50 8.04
C GLU A 131 -7.27 13.00 6.63
N ASP A 132 -8.33 12.57 5.93
CA ASP A 132 -8.60 12.86 4.52
C ASP A 132 -7.33 12.82 3.66
N GLY A 133 -6.61 11.71 3.77
CA GLY A 133 -5.27 11.57 3.22
C GLY A 133 -5.22 11.48 1.70
N PRO A 134 -4.01 11.50 1.12
CA PRO A 134 -3.82 11.59 -0.33
C PRO A 134 -4.02 10.28 -1.10
N ASP A 135 -4.27 9.16 -0.42
CA ASP A 135 -4.39 7.83 -1.05
C ASP A 135 -3.10 7.42 -1.80
N TYR A 136 -1.98 7.33 -1.03
CA TYR A 136 -0.65 7.06 -1.57
C TYR A 136 -0.17 5.61 -1.41
N ASP A 137 -1.00 4.66 -1.81
CA ASP A 137 -0.71 3.22 -1.75
C ASP A 137 0.66 2.81 -2.25
N GLN A 138 1.12 1.66 -1.76
CA GLN A 138 2.11 0.81 -2.43
C GLN A 138 1.45 0.16 -3.65
N ALA A 139 1.41 0.89 -4.77
CA ALA A 139 0.65 0.54 -5.97
C ALA A 139 1.42 -0.37 -6.95
N SER A 140 2.58 -0.83 -6.55
CA SER A 140 3.45 -1.72 -7.33
C SER A 140 3.86 -2.92 -6.51
N SER A 141 3.85 -4.10 -7.13
CA SER A 141 4.40 -5.30 -6.51
C SER A 141 5.86 -5.06 -6.11
N PRO A 142 6.25 -5.30 -4.85
CA PRO A 142 7.65 -5.21 -4.46
C PRO A 142 8.51 -6.17 -5.25
N LEU A 143 9.75 -5.81 -5.56
CA LEU A 143 10.71 -6.67 -6.23
C LEU A 143 11.83 -7.08 -5.28
N LEU A 144 12.29 -8.33 -5.36
CA LEU A 144 13.53 -8.77 -4.77
C LEU A 144 14.63 -8.69 -5.84
N VAL A 145 15.64 -7.87 -5.60
CA VAL A 145 16.73 -7.62 -6.54
C VAL A 145 18.06 -8.03 -5.90
N ASP A 146 18.77 -8.95 -6.56
CA ASP A 146 20.14 -9.29 -6.18
C ASP A 146 21.06 -8.18 -6.67
N ILE A 147 21.74 -7.52 -5.73
CA ILE A 147 22.70 -6.43 -6.01
C ILE A 147 24.16 -6.87 -5.99
N GLY A 148 24.39 -8.18 -6.01
CA GLY A 148 25.73 -8.78 -5.97
C GLY A 148 26.27 -9.03 -4.56
N GLU A 149 27.39 -9.72 -4.47
CA GLU A 149 28.04 -10.06 -3.18
C GLU A 149 27.12 -10.81 -2.20
N GLY A 150 26.10 -11.53 -2.70
CA GLY A 150 25.10 -12.23 -1.88
C GLY A 150 24.10 -11.32 -1.19
N LYS A 151 24.00 -10.04 -1.60
CA LYS A 151 23.07 -9.07 -1.05
C LYS A 151 21.82 -8.96 -1.91
N THR A 152 20.68 -8.95 -1.24
CA THR A 152 19.37 -8.73 -1.86
C THR A 152 18.72 -7.48 -1.27
N VAL A 153 17.98 -6.73 -2.08
CA VAL A 153 17.18 -5.59 -1.63
C VAL A 153 15.73 -5.78 -2.04
N VAL A 154 14.82 -5.23 -1.26
CA VAL A 154 13.42 -5.06 -1.64
C VAL A 154 13.27 -3.69 -2.29
N VAL A 155 12.83 -3.66 -3.54
CA VAL A 155 12.49 -2.40 -4.23
C VAL A 155 10.98 -2.27 -4.28
N ALA A 156 10.47 -1.18 -3.72
CA ALA A 156 9.04 -0.88 -3.67
C ALA A 156 8.74 0.50 -4.27
N GLY A 157 7.59 0.63 -4.90
CA GLY A 157 7.14 1.86 -5.56
C GLY A 157 5.76 2.29 -5.11
N GLN A 158 5.57 3.59 -4.92
CA GLN A 158 4.40 4.20 -4.29
C GLN A 158 3.71 5.23 -5.19
N LYS A 159 2.40 5.43 -5.01
CA LYS A 159 1.61 6.43 -5.76
C LYS A 159 2.13 7.86 -5.60
N ASP A 160 2.83 8.18 -4.53
CA ASP A 160 3.46 9.49 -4.36
C ASP A 160 4.66 9.74 -5.29
N GLY A 161 5.02 8.78 -6.13
CA GLY A 161 6.09 8.85 -7.11
C GLY A 161 7.46 8.47 -6.57
N ARG A 162 7.55 7.97 -5.34
CA ARG A 162 8.80 7.49 -4.74
C ARG A 162 9.02 6.01 -5.03
N VAL A 163 10.30 5.66 -5.13
CA VAL A 163 10.81 4.29 -5.16
C VAL A 163 11.82 4.15 -4.04
N PHE A 164 11.75 3.03 -3.32
CA PHE A 164 12.60 2.74 -2.16
C PHE A 164 13.36 1.45 -2.36
N ALA A 165 14.58 1.37 -1.88
CA ALA A 165 15.25 0.11 -1.62
C ALA A 165 15.36 -0.12 -0.11
N LEU A 166 14.88 -1.25 0.33
CA LEU A 166 14.88 -1.67 1.73
C LEU A 166 15.73 -2.93 1.91
N ASP A 167 16.31 -3.07 3.09
CA ASP A 167 16.91 -4.32 3.52
C ASP A 167 15.83 -5.43 3.59
N TRP A 168 16.05 -6.56 2.91
CA TRP A 168 15.04 -7.62 2.80
C TRP A 168 14.80 -8.37 4.12
N GLU A 169 15.81 -8.43 5.01
CA GLU A 169 15.69 -9.18 6.28
C GLU A 169 14.90 -8.41 7.33
N THR A 170 15.05 -7.10 7.34
CA THR A 170 14.52 -6.26 8.42
C THR A 170 13.48 -5.24 7.96
N GLY A 171 13.45 -4.87 6.69
CA GLY A 171 12.66 -3.76 6.17
C GLY A 171 13.05 -2.38 6.73
N GLN A 172 13.96 -2.34 7.71
CA GLN A 172 14.24 -1.13 8.50
C GLN A 172 15.24 -0.18 7.87
N ASN A 173 16.23 -0.71 7.18
CA ASN A 173 17.28 0.09 6.58
C ASN A 173 16.85 0.51 5.18
N LYS A 174 16.32 1.73 5.04
CA LYS A 174 16.16 2.34 3.73
C LYS A 174 17.55 2.64 3.16
N LEU A 175 17.94 1.87 2.14
CA LEU A 175 19.27 2.00 1.53
C LEU A 175 19.32 3.23 0.64
N TRP A 176 18.26 3.46 -0.13
CA TRP A 176 18.07 4.67 -0.92
C TRP A 176 16.59 4.93 -1.18
N GLU A 177 16.29 6.14 -1.61
CA GLU A 177 14.99 6.60 -2.07
C GLU A 177 15.17 7.58 -3.21
N VAL A 178 14.32 7.48 -4.22
CA VAL A 178 14.26 8.46 -5.30
C VAL A 178 12.81 8.82 -5.62
N LYS A 179 12.53 10.10 -5.86
CA LYS A 179 11.22 10.58 -6.34
C LYS A 179 11.29 10.78 -7.85
N LEU A 180 10.50 10.02 -8.59
CA LEU A 180 10.49 9.98 -10.05
C LEU A 180 9.27 10.67 -10.67
N GLY A 181 8.21 10.85 -9.90
CA GLY A 181 6.97 11.49 -10.32
C GLY A 181 6.45 12.47 -9.26
N ARG A 182 5.43 13.25 -9.60
CA ARG A 182 4.80 14.21 -8.69
C ARG A 182 3.92 13.53 -7.65
N GLY A 183 3.30 12.42 -8.03
CA GLY A 183 2.35 11.67 -7.20
C GLY A 183 0.94 12.22 -7.29
N SER A 184 -0.03 11.32 -7.21
CA SER A 184 -1.46 11.59 -7.08
C SER A 184 -2.19 10.29 -6.74
N ILE A 185 -3.49 10.35 -6.48
CA ILE A 185 -4.34 9.18 -6.26
C ILE A 185 -4.23 8.11 -7.38
N GLN A 186 -3.97 8.52 -8.61
CA GLN A 186 -3.71 7.64 -9.76
C GLN A 186 -2.33 7.84 -10.37
N GLY A 187 -1.48 8.60 -9.73
CA GLY A 187 -0.15 8.94 -10.17
C GLY A 187 0.94 8.05 -9.62
N GLY A 188 2.16 8.55 -9.72
CA GLY A 188 3.34 7.89 -9.18
C GLY A 188 3.69 6.56 -9.83
N VAL A 189 4.19 5.63 -9.04
CA VAL A 189 4.53 4.28 -9.50
C VAL A 189 3.27 3.41 -9.46
N HIS A 190 2.72 3.13 -10.64
CA HIS A 190 1.45 2.42 -10.77
C HIS A 190 1.62 1.17 -11.62
N PHE A 191 1.10 0.06 -11.09
CA PHE A 191 0.90 -1.27 -11.65
C PHE A 191 2.12 -2.15 -11.86
N GLY A 192 3.25 -1.86 -11.38
CA GLY A 192 4.31 -2.83 -11.34
C GLY A 192 5.58 -2.38 -12.03
N MET A 193 6.66 -2.85 -11.46
CA MET A 193 8.03 -2.64 -11.91
C MET A 193 8.58 -3.94 -12.48
N ALA A 194 9.70 -3.87 -13.17
CA ALA A 194 10.48 -5.02 -13.61
C ALA A 194 11.96 -4.78 -13.33
N ALA A 195 12.71 -5.87 -13.15
CA ALA A 195 14.16 -5.77 -12.96
C ALA A 195 14.90 -6.66 -13.98
N ASP A 196 16.08 -6.19 -14.41
CA ASP A 196 17.06 -6.94 -15.18
C ASP A 196 18.44 -6.70 -14.57
N GLY A 197 18.98 -7.71 -13.92
CA GLY A 197 20.16 -7.57 -13.06
C GLY A 197 19.91 -6.52 -11.98
N THR A 198 20.76 -5.51 -11.90
CA THR A 198 20.64 -4.40 -10.94
C THR A 198 19.87 -3.19 -11.46
N THR A 199 19.28 -3.27 -12.67
CA THR A 199 18.46 -2.20 -13.23
C THR A 199 17.00 -2.48 -12.96
N VAL A 200 16.31 -1.53 -12.33
CA VAL A 200 14.86 -1.56 -12.10
C VAL A 200 14.18 -0.58 -13.05
N TYR A 201 13.21 -1.07 -13.81
CA TYR A 201 12.39 -0.28 -14.73
C TYR A 201 11.10 0.09 -14.04
N VAL A 202 10.90 1.38 -13.85
CA VAL A 202 9.81 1.95 -13.04
C VAL A 202 8.85 2.70 -13.95
N PRO A 203 7.60 2.23 -14.11
CA PRO A 203 6.58 2.99 -14.80
C PRO A 203 6.11 4.15 -13.92
N ILE A 204 6.02 5.33 -14.51
CA ILE A 204 5.52 6.53 -13.85
C ILE A 204 4.25 6.98 -14.56
N ASN A 205 3.14 6.92 -13.85
CA ASN A 205 1.90 7.58 -14.22
C ASN A 205 1.86 8.96 -13.56
N ASP A 206 2.31 9.97 -14.27
CA ASP A 206 2.37 11.34 -13.76
C ASP A 206 1.04 12.09 -14.05
N MET A 207 -0.07 11.42 -13.74
CA MET A 207 -1.41 11.89 -13.99
C MET A 207 -1.75 13.11 -13.14
N ASN A 208 -2.47 14.04 -13.73
CA ASN A 208 -2.97 15.23 -13.05
C ASN A 208 -4.09 14.84 -12.07
N ASP A 209 -4.03 15.38 -10.86
CA ASP A 209 -5.03 15.20 -9.82
C ASP A 209 -5.17 16.47 -8.98
N THR A 210 -6.40 16.94 -8.85
CA THR A 210 -6.73 18.15 -8.07
C THR A 210 -7.05 17.85 -6.61
N ARG A 211 -7.22 16.59 -6.26
CA ARG A 211 -7.65 16.16 -4.93
C ARG A 211 -6.61 16.47 -3.84
N ASN A 212 -5.33 16.38 -4.17
CA ASN A 212 -4.24 16.63 -3.24
C ASN A 212 -3.97 18.13 -2.99
N GLY A 213 -4.95 19.00 -3.27
CA GLY A 213 -4.89 20.44 -2.99
C GLY A 213 -4.01 21.23 -3.93
N GLU A 214 -3.27 20.60 -4.82
CA GLU A 214 -2.42 21.23 -5.80
C GLU A 214 -2.91 20.92 -7.21
N TRP A 215 -3.15 21.96 -8.01
CA TRP A 215 -3.34 21.81 -9.44
C TRP A 215 -1.98 21.45 -10.06
N LEU A 216 -1.84 20.21 -10.50
CA LEU A 216 -0.63 19.77 -11.17
C LEU A 216 -0.63 20.29 -12.60
N ASP A 217 0.32 21.18 -12.90
CA ASP A 217 0.50 21.72 -14.25
C ASP A 217 0.74 20.58 -15.25
N PRO A 218 -0.15 20.36 -16.23
CA PRO A 218 0.00 19.28 -17.19
C PRO A 218 1.24 19.43 -18.09
N GLU A 219 1.77 20.64 -18.26
CA GLU A 219 2.99 20.87 -19.03
C GLU A 219 4.24 20.35 -18.31
N LEU A 220 4.16 20.18 -16.99
CA LEU A 220 5.21 19.60 -16.16
C LEU A 220 5.12 18.08 -16.05
N ALA A 221 4.07 17.47 -16.58
CA ALA A 221 3.89 16.02 -16.54
C ALA A 221 5.03 15.29 -17.28
N ARG A 222 5.54 14.22 -16.65
CA ARG A 222 6.62 13.39 -17.18
C ARG A 222 6.30 11.91 -17.04
N PRO A 223 5.15 11.46 -17.60
CA PRO A 223 4.82 10.05 -17.59
C PRO A 223 5.82 9.26 -18.46
N GLY A 224 6.05 8.02 -18.11
CA GLY A 224 6.96 7.17 -18.87
C GLY A 224 7.55 6.03 -18.05
N VAL A 225 8.73 5.57 -18.44
CA VAL A 225 9.49 4.55 -17.73
C VAL A 225 10.86 5.09 -17.38
N SER A 226 11.22 5.02 -16.12
CA SER A 226 12.55 5.36 -15.61
C SER A 226 13.36 4.08 -15.35
N ALA A 227 14.66 4.12 -15.64
CA ALA A 227 15.58 3.06 -15.25
C ALA A 227 16.37 3.53 -14.01
N VAL A 228 16.32 2.75 -12.93
CA VAL A 228 16.96 3.05 -11.63
C VAL A 228 17.97 1.95 -11.32
N ASN A 229 19.13 2.32 -10.83
CA ASN A 229 20.11 1.37 -10.35
C ASN A 229 19.76 0.94 -8.91
N ALA A 230 19.55 -0.35 -8.69
CA ALA A 230 19.20 -0.89 -7.37
C ALA A 230 20.34 -0.85 -6.35
N VAL A 231 21.58 -0.63 -6.79
CA VAL A 231 22.79 -0.61 -5.92
C VAL A 231 23.03 0.77 -5.30
N THR A 232 22.70 1.86 -6.08
CA THR A 232 23.07 3.24 -5.71
C THR A 232 21.92 4.21 -5.89
#